data_2f0c3a8177f8a6fde92f5f623bdd88c6
#
_entry.id   2f0c3a8177f8a6fde92f5f623bdd88c6
#
_cell.length_a   1.000
_cell.length_b   1.000
_cell.length_c   1.000
_cell.angle_alpha   90.00
_cell.angle_beta   90.00
_cell.angle_gamma   90.00
#
_symmetry.space_group_name_H-M   'P 1'
#
loop_
_entity.id
_entity.type
_entity.pdbx_description
1 polymer ?
#
loop_
_entity_poly.entity_id
_entity_poly.type
_entity_poly.pdbx_seq_one_letter_code
_entity_poly.pdbx_strand_id
1 'polypeptide(L)'
;MIPPTANAAFVAAMEDVLEVYTRPHDPARPLVCLDETSKQLVAETRAPMPVRPGKPARHDYEYERNGTANLFMLFAPLEGWRHVKVTERRTAIDYAHVLKEVSDLHFKNVEKIVLVQDNLNTHSPASLYEAFPPAEARRLVERFEWHYTPKHGSWLDMAESELAVLVTQCLNRRIEDRQTLEREVEAWVSRRNGSQAKADWRFTTDAARIKLKRVYPAF
;
A
#
# COMPACT_ATOMS: atom_id res chain seq x y z
N MET A 1 -0.31 14.72 -6.58
CA MET A 1 -0.56 16.18 -6.80
C MET A 1 -1.89 16.35 -7.53
N ILE A 2 -2.74 17.28 -7.11
CA ILE A 2 -4.03 17.53 -7.80
C ILE A 2 -3.74 18.30 -9.09
N PRO A 3 -4.31 17.91 -10.26
CA PRO A 3 -4.11 18.63 -11.51
C PRO A 3 -4.46 20.12 -11.37
N PRO A 4 -3.71 21.04 -12.01
CA PRO A 4 -3.97 22.47 -11.94
C PRO A 4 -5.19 22.90 -12.76
N THR A 5 -5.57 22.11 -13.77
CA THR A 5 -6.65 22.39 -14.73
C THR A 5 -7.65 21.24 -14.77
N ALA A 6 -8.79 21.46 -15.43
CA ALA A 6 -9.82 20.46 -15.63
C ALA A 6 -9.26 19.21 -16.34
N ASN A 7 -9.64 18.04 -15.82
CA ASN A 7 -9.17 16.74 -16.31
C ASN A 7 -10.24 15.68 -16.10
N ALA A 8 -10.96 15.34 -17.15
CA ALA A 8 -12.06 14.38 -17.09
C ALA A 8 -11.62 12.98 -16.65
N ALA A 9 -10.45 12.51 -17.11
CA ALA A 9 -9.92 11.20 -16.72
C ALA A 9 -9.56 11.15 -15.23
N PHE A 10 -8.97 12.24 -14.69
CA PHE A 10 -8.71 12.36 -13.25
C PHE A 10 -10.00 12.31 -12.45
N VAL A 11 -11.03 13.07 -12.87
CA VAL A 11 -12.33 13.12 -12.18
C VAL A 11 -12.99 11.75 -12.17
N ALA A 12 -13.04 11.07 -13.32
CA ALA A 12 -13.66 9.75 -13.42
C ALA A 12 -13.01 8.73 -12.48
N ALA A 13 -11.68 8.63 -12.47
CA ALA A 13 -10.97 7.70 -11.59
C ALA A 13 -11.08 8.13 -10.11
N MET A 14 -11.06 9.43 -9.82
CA MET A 14 -11.24 9.93 -8.45
C MET A 14 -12.63 9.59 -7.90
N GLU A 15 -13.69 9.85 -8.66
CA GLU A 15 -15.07 9.58 -8.23
C GLU A 15 -15.31 8.08 -8.07
N ASP A 16 -14.73 7.23 -8.94
CA ASP A 16 -14.79 5.77 -8.80
C ASP A 16 -14.21 5.29 -7.46
N VAL A 17 -13.01 5.76 -7.10
CA VAL A 17 -12.39 5.41 -5.80
C VAL A 17 -13.19 5.96 -4.62
N LEU A 18 -13.67 7.21 -4.70
CA LEU A 18 -14.46 7.81 -3.63
C LEU A 18 -15.81 7.10 -3.43
N GLU A 19 -16.42 6.62 -4.51
CA GLU A 19 -17.64 5.79 -4.43
C GLU A 19 -17.35 4.48 -3.70
N VAL A 20 -16.26 3.80 -4.04
CA VAL A 20 -15.84 2.56 -3.35
C VAL A 20 -15.68 2.80 -1.84
N TYR A 21 -15.05 3.89 -1.44
CA TYR A 21 -14.82 4.21 -0.03
C TYR A 21 -16.09 4.57 0.76
N THR A 22 -17.14 4.96 0.07
CA THR A 22 -18.45 5.28 0.69
C THR A 22 -19.40 4.10 0.73
N ARG A 23 -19.05 2.96 0.14
CA ARG A 23 -19.86 1.74 0.18
C ARG A 23 -20.01 1.23 1.61
N PRO A 24 -21.18 0.71 1.99
CA PRO A 24 -21.34 0.00 3.25
C PRO A 24 -20.34 -1.16 3.37
N HIS A 25 -19.85 -1.42 4.57
CA HIS A 25 -18.98 -2.57 4.83
C HIS A 25 -19.69 -3.88 4.47
N ASP A 26 -19.07 -4.66 3.59
CA ASP A 26 -19.53 -5.98 3.17
C ASP A 26 -18.42 -7.03 3.41
N PRO A 27 -18.57 -7.91 4.41
CA PRO A 27 -17.58 -8.95 4.71
C PRO A 27 -17.37 -9.96 3.57
N ALA A 28 -18.34 -10.12 2.65
CA ALA A 28 -18.19 -10.97 1.48
C ALA A 28 -17.38 -10.30 0.36
N ARG A 29 -17.23 -8.97 0.42
CA ARG A 29 -16.52 -8.15 -0.56
C ARG A 29 -15.62 -7.10 0.13
N PRO A 30 -14.60 -7.54 0.90
CA PRO A 30 -13.73 -6.64 1.64
C PRO A 30 -12.99 -5.68 0.72
N LEU A 31 -12.88 -4.44 1.19
CA LEU A 31 -12.04 -3.42 0.55
C LEU A 31 -10.58 -3.64 0.98
N VAL A 32 -9.69 -3.76 0.01
CA VAL A 32 -8.23 -3.83 0.20
C VAL A 32 -7.56 -2.75 -0.63
N CYS A 33 -6.77 -1.92 -0.01
CA CYS A 33 -5.91 -0.94 -0.66
C CYS A 33 -4.50 -1.51 -0.78
N LEU A 34 -3.84 -1.32 -1.93
CA LEU A 34 -2.49 -1.81 -2.20
C LEU A 34 -1.60 -0.67 -2.69
N ASP A 35 -0.42 -0.55 -2.10
CA ASP A 35 0.64 0.35 -2.54
C ASP A 35 2.01 -0.24 -2.18
N GLU A 36 3.09 0.25 -2.77
CA GLU A 36 4.43 -0.22 -2.48
C GLU A 36 5.41 0.91 -2.18
N THR A 37 6.43 0.56 -1.42
CA THR A 37 7.57 1.42 -1.14
C THR A 37 8.88 0.64 -1.13
N SER A 38 9.99 1.35 -1.19
CA SER A 38 11.32 0.76 -1.09
C SER A 38 12.02 1.24 0.16
N LYS A 39 12.78 0.34 0.81
CA LYS A 39 13.64 0.64 1.94
C LYS A 39 15.09 0.34 1.59
N GLN A 40 15.95 1.36 1.66
CA GLN A 40 17.40 1.14 1.58
C GLN A 40 17.88 0.46 2.86
N LEU A 41 18.59 -0.65 2.70
CA LEU A 41 19.25 -1.37 3.79
C LEU A 41 20.59 -0.71 4.07
N VAL A 42 20.81 -0.38 5.33
CA VAL A 42 21.97 0.42 5.78
C VAL A 42 22.51 -0.17 7.08
N ALA A 43 23.74 -0.65 7.03
CA ALA A 43 24.47 -1.11 8.22
C ALA A 43 25.28 0.03 8.87
N GLU A 44 25.46 -0.07 10.16
CA GLU A 44 26.35 0.80 10.92
C GLU A 44 27.81 0.31 10.73
N THR A 45 28.73 1.22 10.40
CA THR A 45 30.16 0.92 10.34
C THR A 45 30.81 0.83 11.72
N ARG A 46 30.18 1.47 12.71
CA ARG A 46 30.59 1.48 14.13
C ARG A 46 29.38 1.34 15.02
N ALA A 47 29.54 0.66 16.15
CA ALA A 47 28.46 0.53 17.12
C ALA A 47 27.98 1.90 17.61
N PRO A 48 26.67 2.21 17.50
CA PRO A 48 26.12 3.47 18.00
C PRO A 48 26.36 3.64 19.49
N MET A 49 26.63 4.86 19.91
CA MET A 49 26.71 5.16 21.34
C MET A 49 25.30 5.37 21.90
N PRO A 50 24.88 4.55 22.88
CA PRO A 50 23.53 4.67 23.43
C PRO A 50 23.35 5.98 24.20
N VAL A 51 22.08 6.35 24.38
CA VAL A 51 21.69 7.50 25.21
C VAL A 51 22.22 7.31 26.64
N ARG A 52 22.76 8.39 27.24
CA ARG A 52 23.17 8.48 28.65
C ARG A 52 22.63 9.77 29.25
N PRO A 53 22.50 9.89 30.58
CA PRO A 53 22.10 11.11 31.21
C PRO A 53 22.97 12.31 30.76
N GLY A 54 22.31 13.35 30.20
CA GLY A 54 22.95 14.53 29.64
C GLY A 54 23.66 14.35 28.27
N LYS A 55 23.58 13.15 27.66
CA LYS A 55 24.18 12.88 26.35
C LYS A 55 23.16 12.14 25.45
N PRO A 56 22.74 12.75 24.31
CA PRO A 56 21.88 12.06 23.36
C PRO A 56 22.62 10.87 22.73
N ALA A 57 21.84 9.93 22.16
CA ALA A 57 22.40 8.87 21.32
C ALA A 57 23.21 9.49 20.16
N ARG A 58 24.32 8.87 19.81
CA ARG A 58 25.15 9.28 18.68
C ARG A 58 25.34 8.11 17.73
N HIS A 59 25.08 8.37 16.45
CA HIS A 59 25.35 7.49 15.33
C HIS A 59 26.52 8.05 14.52
N ASP A 60 27.34 7.17 13.96
CA ASP A 60 28.34 7.59 13.00
C ASP A 60 27.64 8.10 11.72
N TYR A 61 28.22 9.11 11.07
CA TYR A 61 27.72 9.55 9.76
C TYR A 61 28.09 8.56 8.65
N GLU A 62 29.12 7.75 8.85
CA GLU A 62 29.49 6.68 7.93
C GLU A 62 28.49 5.52 8.04
N TYR A 63 28.19 4.88 6.91
CA TYR A 63 27.31 3.73 6.83
C TYR A 63 27.66 2.87 5.62
N GLU A 64 27.31 1.60 5.68
CA GLU A 64 27.42 0.67 4.58
C GLU A 64 26.04 0.41 3.94
N ARG A 65 25.99 0.45 2.61
CA ARG A 65 24.74 0.17 1.87
C ARG A 65 24.67 -1.30 1.53
N ASN A 66 23.65 -1.99 2.05
CA ASN A 66 23.41 -3.42 1.87
C ASN A 66 22.27 -3.71 0.89
N GLY A 67 22.09 -2.82 -0.10
CA GLY A 67 21.04 -2.97 -1.10
C GLY A 67 19.72 -2.32 -0.74
N THR A 68 18.65 -2.77 -1.38
CA THR A 68 17.29 -2.24 -1.22
C THR A 68 16.32 -3.40 -1.12
N ALA A 69 15.38 -3.33 -0.21
CA ALA A 69 14.22 -4.21 -0.17
C ALA A 69 12.95 -3.43 -0.53
N ASN A 70 11.96 -4.11 -1.10
CA ASN A 70 10.67 -3.53 -1.45
C ASN A 70 9.58 -4.09 -0.54
N LEU A 71 8.58 -3.29 -0.26
CA LEU A 71 7.48 -3.62 0.63
C LEU A 71 6.17 -3.36 -0.11
N PHE A 72 5.35 -4.39 -0.27
CA PHE A 72 3.96 -4.25 -0.70
C PHE A 72 3.07 -4.17 0.53
N MET A 73 2.39 -3.07 0.70
CA MET A 73 1.38 -2.85 1.75
C MET A 73 0.02 -3.25 1.22
N LEU A 74 -0.65 -4.11 1.95
CA LEU A 74 -2.05 -4.47 1.78
C LEU A 74 -2.80 -3.99 3.01
N PHE A 75 -3.77 -3.14 2.83
CA PHE A 75 -4.52 -2.55 3.92
C PHE A 75 -6.03 -2.69 3.70
N ALA A 76 -6.71 -3.44 4.57
CA ALA A 76 -8.16 -3.51 4.64
C ALA A 76 -8.66 -2.61 5.77
N PRO A 77 -9.01 -1.35 5.46
CA PRO A 77 -9.24 -0.31 6.47
C PRO A 77 -10.44 -0.60 7.36
N LEU A 78 -11.49 -1.19 6.82
CA LEU A 78 -12.72 -1.47 7.56
C LEU A 78 -12.61 -2.71 8.45
N GLU A 79 -11.76 -3.67 8.08
CA GLU A 79 -11.40 -4.86 8.88
C GLU A 79 -10.36 -4.53 9.96
N GLY A 80 -9.65 -3.42 9.83
CA GLY A 80 -8.49 -3.10 10.68
C GLY A 80 -7.34 -4.07 10.46
N TRP A 81 -7.25 -4.65 9.26
CA TRP A 81 -6.25 -5.64 8.87
C TRP A 81 -5.24 -5.06 7.88
N ARG A 82 -4.00 -5.47 8.03
CA ARG A 82 -2.93 -5.20 7.08
C ARG A 82 -1.98 -6.37 6.96
N HIS A 83 -1.33 -6.45 5.82
CA HIS A 83 -0.22 -7.34 5.55
C HIS A 83 0.86 -6.58 4.78
N VAL A 84 2.12 -6.87 5.08
CA VAL A 84 3.24 -6.28 4.36
C VAL A 84 4.13 -7.40 3.86
N LYS A 85 4.24 -7.51 2.53
CA LYS A 85 5.17 -8.45 1.90
C LYS A 85 6.48 -7.77 1.60
N VAL A 86 7.57 -8.27 2.16
CA VAL A 86 8.92 -7.82 1.83
C VAL A 86 9.45 -8.65 0.68
N THR A 87 9.91 -8.00 -0.38
CA THR A 87 10.42 -8.63 -1.60
C THR A 87 11.79 -8.04 -1.98
N GLU A 88 12.54 -8.77 -2.79
CA GLU A 88 13.79 -8.27 -3.35
C GLU A 88 13.54 -7.25 -4.47
N ARG A 89 12.47 -7.48 -5.23
CA ARG A 89 12.08 -6.65 -6.37
C ARG A 89 10.61 -6.28 -6.28
N ARG A 90 10.17 -5.36 -7.14
CA ARG A 90 8.75 -4.98 -7.32
C ARG A 90 8.36 -5.11 -8.79
N THR A 91 8.55 -6.30 -9.33
CA THR A 91 8.20 -6.63 -10.71
C THR A 91 6.72 -6.99 -10.83
N ALA A 92 6.20 -7.09 -12.07
CA ALA A 92 4.88 -7.61 -12.34
C ALA A 92 4.66 -9.01 -11.73
N ILE A 93 5.71 -9.85 -11.74
CA ILE A 93 5.68 -11.19 -11.16
C ILE A 93 5.55 -11.12 -9.62
N ASP A 94 6.35 -10.25 -8.96
CA ASP A 94 6.25 -10.06 -7.49
C ASP A 94 4.84 -9.60 -7.09
N TYR A 95 4.31 -8.60 -7.80
CA TYR A 95 2.95 -8.11 -7.60
C TYR A 95 1.90 -9.22 -7.80
N ALA A 96 2.00 -10.01 -8.86
CA ALA A 96 1.09 -11.12 -9.12
C ALA A 96 1.09 -12.16 -7.99
N HIS A 97 2.25 -12.49 -7.43
CA HIS A 97 2.37 -13.38 -6.27
C HIS A 97 1.74 -12.78 -5.01
N VAL A 98 1.89 -11.46 -4.79
CA VAL A 98 1.22 -10.75 -3.70
C VAL A 98 -0.30 -10.86 -3.84
N LEU A 99 -0.86 -10.62 -5.01
CA LEU A 99 -2.30 -10.77 -5.26
C LEU A 99 -2.79 -12.20 -5.04
N LYS A 100 -2.01 -13.20 -5.47
CA LYS A 100 -2.35 -14.61 -5.21
C LYS A 100 -2.38 -14.91 -3.72
N GLU A 101 -1.41 -14.43 -2.96
CA GLU A 101 -1.36 -14.60 -1.51
C GLU A 101 -2.58 -13.95 -0.83
N VAL A 102 -2.95 -12.74 -1.23
CA VAL A 102 -4.17 -12.06 -0.77
C VAL A 102 -5.42 -12.90 -1.04
N SER A 103 -5.58 -13.36 -2.27
CA SER A 103 -6.75 -14.14 -2.70
C SER A 103 -6.86 -15.49 -1.98
N ASP A 104 -5.74 -16.24 -1.92
CA ASP A 104 -5.78 -17.66 -1.58
C ASP A 104 -5.51 -17.93 -0.10
N LEU A 105 -4.84 -17.00 0.60
CA LEU A 105 -4.52 -17.16 2.03
C LEU A 105 -5.35 -16.24 2.91
N HIS A 106 -5.34 -14.93 2.62
CA HIS A 106 -5.91 -13.94 3.53
C HIS A 106 -7.44 -13.80 3.35
N PHE A 107 -7.91 -13.79 2.12
CA PHE A 107 -9.34 -13.62 1.79
C PHE A 107 -9.92 -14.80 0.99
N LYS A 108 -9.52 -16.02 1.33
CA LYS A 108 -9.92 -17.24 0.60
C LYS A 108 -11.43 -17.49 0.53
N ASN A 109 -12.17 -17.09 1.57
CA ASN A 109 -13.58 -17.40 1.75
C ASN A 109 -14.53 -16.28 1.33
N VAL A 110 -14.02 -15.16 0.78
CA VAL A 110 -14.85 -14.04 0.33
C VAL A 110 -15.32 -14.25 -1.11
N GLU A 111 -16.40 -13.59 -1.49
CA GLU A 111 -16.92 -13.63 -2.85
C GLU A 111 -15.97 -12.93 -3.82
N LYS A 112 -15.57 -11.71 -3.48
CA LYS A 112 -14.69 -10.86 -4.28
C LYS A 112 -13.86 -9.96 -3.38
N ILE A 113 -12.71 -9.52 -3.84
CA ILE A 113 -11.88 -8.55 -3.14
C ILE A 113 -11.96 -7.23 -3.92
N VAL A 114 -12.47 -6.19 -3.29
CA VAL A 114 -12.48 -4.84 -3.90
C VAL A 114 -11.09 -4.25 -3.72
N LEU A 115 -10.34 -4.14 -4.82
CA LEU A 115 -8.94 -3.73 -4.81
C LEU A 115 -8.80 -2.29 -5.30
N VAL A 116 -8.34 -1.41 -4.42
CA VAL A 116 -7.93 -0.04 -4.77
C VAL A 116 -6.41 0.03 -4.78
N GLN A 117 -5.84 0.55 -5.84
CA GLN A 117 -4.40 0.65 -6.04
C GLN A 117 -4.03 1.82 -6.96
N ASP A 118 -2.75 2.14 -7.06
CA ASP A 118 -2.28 3.10 -8.03
C ASP A 118 -2.28 2.52 -9.47
N ASN A 119 -2.15 3.40 -10.45
CA ASN A 119 -2.15 3.02 -11.87
C ASN A 119 -0.72 2.83 -12.39
N LEU A 120 0.11 2.06 -11.67
CA LEU A 120 1.44 1.68 -12.12
C LEU A 120 1.36 0.61 -13.21
N ASN A 121 2.30 0.58 -14.15
CA ASN A 121 2.29 -0.38 -15.26
C ASN A 121 2.28 -1.85 -14.80
N THR A 122 2.87 -2.14 -13.64
CA THR A 122 2.87 -3.47 -13.02
C THR A 122 1.57 -3.81 -12.31
N HIS A 123 0.73 -2.83 -12.01
CA HIS A 123 -0.53 -3.01 -11.26
C HIS A 123 -1.71 -3.25 -12.20
N SER A 124 -1.63 -4.30 -12.99
CA SER A 124 -2.67 -4.64 -13.95
C SER A 124 -3.00 -6.13 -13.95
N PRO A 125 -4.20 -6.52 -14.42
CA PRO A 125 -4.54 -7.94 -14.62
C PRO A 125 -3.55 -8.69 -15.53
N ALA A 126 -2.84 -7.98 -16.44
CA ALA A 126 -1.85 -8.58 -17.32
C ALA A 126 -0.70 -9.22 -16.54
N SER A 127 -0.29 -8.63 -15.42
CA SER A 127 0.77 -9.16 -14.56
C SER A 127 0.51 -10.58 -14.05
N LEU A 128 -0.77 -10.94 -13.86
CA LEU A 128 -1.16 -12.30 -13.48
C LEU A 128 -0.86 -13.31 -14.60
N TYR A 129 -1.02 -12.90 -15.86
CA TYR A 129 -0.69 -13.75 -17.02
C TYR A 129 0.81 -13.87 -17.29
N GLU A 130 1.61 -12.91 -16.78
CA GLU A 130 3.07 -13.03 -16.81
C GLU A 130 3.59 -14.04 -15.78
N ALA A 131 2.90 -14.20 -14.66
CA ALA A 131 3.33 -15.02 -13.54
C ALA A 131 2.71 -16.42 -13.50
N PHE A 132 1.51 -16.62 -14.07
CA PHE A 132 0.74 -17.85 -13.92
C PHE A 132 0.21 -18.39 -15.24
N PRO A 133 -0.07 -19.73 -15.32
CA PRO A 133 -0.77 -20.30 -16.46
C PRO A 133 -2.13 -19.62 -16.70
N PRO A 134 -2.62 -19.55 -17.94
CA PRO A 134 -3.80 -18.75 -18.31
C PRO A 134 -5.05 -19.05 -17.46
N ALA A 135 -5.32 -20.31 -17.13
CA ALA A 135 -6.49 -20.69 -16.32
C ALA A 135 -6.40 -20.13 -14.88
N GLU A 136 -5.21 -20.20 -14.28
CA GLU A 136 -4.96 -19.66 -12.94
C GLU A 136 -4.96 -18.13 -12.94
N ALA A 137 -4.33 -17.51 -13.94
CA ALA A 137 -4.36 -16.06 -14.12
C ALA A 137 -5.82 -15.56 -14.23
N ARG A 138 -6.65 -16.21 -15.06
CA ARG A 138 -8.06 -15.85 -15.22
C ARG A 138 -8.84 -15.99 -13.92
N ARG A 139 -8.66 -17.10 -13.19
CA ARG A 139 -9.26 -17.30 -11.87
C ARG A 139 -8.94 -16.16 -10.92
N LEU A 140 -7.67 -15.75 -10.86
CA LEU A 140 -7.22 -14.63 -10.01
C LEU A 140 -7.81 -13.31 -10.47
N VAL A 141 -7.81 -13.01 -11.79
CA VAL A 141 -8.43 -11.78 -12.30
C VAL A 141 -9.88 -11.66 -11.83
N GLU A 142 -10.63 -12.76 -11.86
CA GLU A 142 -12.05 -12.80 -11.47
C GLU A 142 -12.27 -12.67 -9.96
N ARG A 143 -11.23 -12.88 -9.15
CA ARG A 143 -11.30 -12.70 -7.68
C ARG A 143 -11.33 -11.25 -7.26
N PHE A 144 -10.87 -10.32 -8.12
CA PHE A 144 -10.74 -8.91 -7.79
C PHE A 144 -11.77 -8.06 -8.53
N GLU A 145 -12.26 -7.03 -7.87
CA GLU A 145 -12.90 -5.86 -8.44
C GLU A 145 -11.86 -4.74 -8.46
N TRP A 146 -11.49 -4.29 -9.65
CA TRP A 146 -10.32 -3.45 -9.88
C TRP A 146 -10.67 -1.97 -9.90
N HIS A 147 -10.08 -1.19 -9.01
CA HIS A 147 -10.20 0.26 -8.94
C HIS A 147 -8.82 0.90 -8.91
N TYR A 148 -8.65 1.96 -9.68
CA TYR A 148 -7.36 2.62 -9.83
C TYR A 148 -7.44 4.07 -9.42
N THR A 149 -6.49 4.53 -8.59
CA THR A 149 -6.37 5.95 -8.31
C THR A 149 -5.97 6.71 -9.57
N PRO A 150 -6.43 7.95 -9.73
CA PRO A 150 -6.03 8.75 -10.89
C PRO A 150 -4.53 9.04 -10.88
N LYS A 151 -3.94 9.22 -12.05
CA LYS A 151 -2.54 9.66 -12.15
C LYS A 151 -2.32 10.93 -11.31
N HIS A 152 -1.31 10.92 -10.46
CA HIS A 152 -1.04 11.97 -9.46
C HIS A 152 -2.09 12.08 -8.34
N GLY A 153 -2.90 11.06 -8.14
CA GLY A 153 -3.92 10.99 -7.09
C GLY A 153 -3.59 10.02 -5.96
N SER A 154 -2.32 9.77 -5.66
CA SER A 154 -1.86 8.83 -4.62
C SER A 154 -2.48 9.11 -3.25
N TRP A 155 -2.80 10.37 -2.94
CA TRP A 155 -3.50 10.76 -1.72
C TRP A 155 -4.88 10.08 -1.53
N LEU A 156 -5.43 9.50 -2.60
CA LEU A 156 -6.66 8.68 -2.56
C LEU A 156 -6.38 7.23 -2.16
N ASP A 157 -5.13 6.77 -2.18
CA ASP A 157 -4.80 5.42 -1.75
C ASP A 157 -4.61 5.39 -0.22
N MET A 158 -5.47 4.62 0.46
CA MET A 158 -5.36 4.48 1.92
C MET A 158 -4.13 3.65 2.32
N ALA A 159 -3.58 2.81 1.42
CA ALA A 159 -2.34 2.07 1.67
C ALA A 159 -1.13 3.02 1.75
N GLU A 160 -1.09 4.13 0.97
CA GLU A 160 -0.06 5.18 1.09
C GLU A 160 -0.03 5.78 2.51
N SER A 161 -1.21 6.06 3.06
CA SER A 161 -1.32 6.56 4.43
C SER A 161 -0.82 5.56 5.47
N GLU A 162 -1.13 4.28 5.32
CA GLU A 162 -0.65 3.22 6.24
C GLU A 162 0.84 2.95 6.05
N LEU A 163 1.39 3.08 4.84
CA LEU A 163 2.84 3.08 4.60
C LEU A 163 3.55 4.23 5.33
N ALA A 164 2.97 5.43 5.35
CA ALA A 164 3.52 6.56 6.10
C ALA A 164 3.56 6.26 7.61
N VAL A 165 2.54 5.58 8.15
CA VAL A 165 2.51 5.12 9.54
C VAL A 165 3.61 4.06 9.79
N LEU A 166 3.76 3.08 8.90
CA LEU A 166 4.82 2.07 8.97
C LEU A 166 6.21 2.74 8.96
N VAL A 167 6.44 3.66 8.05
CA VAL A 167 7.71 4.40 7.96
C VAL A 167 7.99 5.12 9.28
N THR A 168 7.03 5.86 9.79
CA THR A 168 7.20 6.66 11.01
C THR A 168 7.44 5.79 12.24
N GLN A 169 6.73 4.68 12.38
CA GLN A 169 6.74 3.84 13.59
C GLN A 169 7.80 2.74 13.58
N CYS A 170 8.25 2.31 12.39
CA CYS A 170 9.11 1.13 12.24
C CYS A 170 10.36 1.42 11.40
N LEU A 171 10.22 2.07 10.24
CA LEU A 171 11.27 2.13 9.24
C LEU A 171 12.13 3.41 9.29
N ASN A 172 11.79 4.41 10.11
CA ASN A 172 12.54 5.67 10.21
C ASN A 172 13.84 5.49 11.03
N ARG A 173 14.64 4.50 10.63
CA ARG A 173 15.93 4.17 11.21
C ARG A 173 16.78 3.37 10.22
N ARG A 174 18.08 3.18 10.52
CA ARG A 174 18.93 2.25 9.79
C ARG A 174 18.49 0.82 10.09
N ILE A 175 18.36 0.01 9.04
CA ILE A 175 18.08 -1.43 9.11
C ILE A 175 19.10 -2.09 8.21
N GLU A 176 19.91 -2.96 8.77
CA GLU A 176 21.12 -3.46 8.13
C GLU A 176 20.87 -4.51 7.04
N ASP A 177 19.85 -5.34 7.22
CA ASP A 177 19.56 -6.45 6.34
C ASP A 177 18.06 -6.74 6.20
N ARG A 178 17.75 -7.57 5.21
CA ARG A 178 16.38 -7.94 4.88
C ARG A 178 15.71 -8.76 5.99
N GLN A 179 16.43 -9.68 6.63
CA GLN A 179 15.85 -10.52 7.68
C GLN A 179 15.44 -9.68 8.90
N THR A 180 16.26 -8.71 9.27
CA THR A 180 15.91 -7.73 10.30
C THR A 180 14.70 -6.90 9.88
N LEU A 181 14.64 -6.44 8.63
CA LEU A 181 13.49 -5.72 8.11
C LEU A 181 12.20 -6.55 8.18
N GLU A 182 12.23 -7.80 7.73
CA GLU A 182 11.07 -8.71 7.74
C GLU A 182 10.55 -8.92 9.18
N ARG A 183 11.44 -9.21 10.13
CA ARG A 183 11.10 -9.38 11.56
C ARG A 183 10.43 -8.13 12.16
N GLU A 184 10.98 -6.95 11.90
CA GLU A 184 10.47 -5.68 12.42
C GLU A 184 9.12 -5.32 11.84
N VAL A 185 8.95 -5.53 10.53
CA VAL A 185 7.69 -5.31 9.82
C VAL A 185 6.62 -6.28 10.32
N GLU A 186 6.95 -7.57 10.50
CA GLU A 186 6.02 -8.58 11.01
C GLU A 186 5.56 -8.23 12.44
N ALA A 187 6.47 -7.82 13.32
CA ALA A 187 6.14 -7.38 14.67
C ALA A 187 5.23 -6.14 14.66
N TRP A 188 5.46 -5.18 13.75
CA TRP A 188 4.61 -4.01 13.58
C TRP A 188 3.22 -4.41 13.08
N VAL A 189 3.13 -5.25 12.04
CA VAL A 189 1.87 -5.76 11.47
C VAL A 189 1.05 -6.48 12.55
N SER A 190 1.69 -7.39 13.30
CA SER A 190 1.05 -8.16 14.38
C SER A 190 0.43 -7.23 15.44
N ARG A 191 1.18 -6.22 15.90
CA ARG A 191 0.70 -5.24 16.88
C ARG A 191 -0.48 -4.42 16.35
N ARG A 192 -0.39 -3.94 15.11
CA ARG A 192 -1.43 -3.11 14.47
C ARG A 192 -2.72 -3.91 14.23
N ASN A 193 -2.59 -5.15 13.76
CA ASN A 193 -3.74 -6.05 13.56
C ASN A 193 -4.37 -6.45 14.91
N GLY A 194 -3.55 -6.71 15.93
CA GLY A 194 -4.04 -6.99 17.29
C GLY A 194 -4.83 -5.83 17.90
N SER A 195 -4.51 -4.59 17.56
CA SER A 195 -5.27 -3.40 17.97
C SER A 195 -6.48 -3.10 17.07
N GLN A 196 -6.68 -3.86 15.99
CA GLN A 196 -7.73 -3.62 14.99
C GLN A 196 -7.79 -2.15 14.53
N ALA A 197 -6.64 -1.55 14.25
CA ALA A 197 -6.53 -0.14 13.89
C ALA A 197 -7.19 0.11 12.53
N LYS A 198 -8.46 0.52 12.55
CA LYS A 198 -9.28 0.84 11.38
C LYS A 198 -9.00 2.25 10.88
N ALA A 199 -9.35 2.50 9.62
CA ALA A 199 -9.42 3.83 9.05
C ALA A 199 -10.78 4.03 8.37
N ASP A 200 -11.34 5.22 8.53
CA ASP A 200 -12.61 5.63 7.97
C ASP A 200 -12.40 6.81 7.02
N TRP A 201 -12.76 6.61 5.77
CA TRP A 201 -12.62 7.64 4.74
C TRP A 201 -13.82 8.58 4.78
N ARG A 202 -13.58 9.89 4.95
CA ARG A 202 -14.64 10.89 5.13
C ARG A 202 -14.80 11.85 3.95
N PHE A 203 -13.88 11.86 3.00
CA PHE A 203 -13.95 12.76 1.86
C PHE A 203 -14.80 12.14 0.76
N THR A 204 -16.02 12.67 0.57
CA THR A 204 -17.01 12.13 -0.36
C THR A 204 -16.90 12.75 -1.76
N THR A 205 -17.56 12.14 -2.73
CA THR A 205 -17.72 12.68 -4.10
C THR A 205 -18.35 14.08 -4.09
N ASP A 206 -19.37 14.32 -3.28
CA ASP A 206 -19.99 15.65 -3.16
C ASP A 206 -19.02 16.70 -2.58
N ALA A 207 -18.22 16.31 -1.59
CA ALA A 207 -17.16 17.18 -1.07
C ALA A 207 -16.09 17.46 -2.13
N ALA A 208 -15.74 16.48 -2.97
CA ALA A 208 -14.81 16.64 -4.06
C ALA A 208 -15.33 17.61 -5.12
N ARG A 209 -16.60 17.51 -5.53
CA ARG A 209 -17.24 18.42 -6.49
C ARG A 209 -17.20 19.88 -6.02
N ILE A 210 -17.31 20.11 -4.73
CA ILE A 210 -17.22 21.46 -4.15
C ILE A 210 -15.76 21.93 -4.03
N LYS A 211 -14.92 21.14 -3.35
CA LYS A 211 -13.54 21.55 -2.99
C LYS A 211 -12.59 21.52 -4.16
N LEU A 212 -12.82 20.63 -5.13
CA LEU A 212 -11.97 20.42 -6.31
C LEU A 212 -12.64 20.88 -7.61
N LYS A 213 -13.58 21.82 -7.53
CA LYS A 213 -14.36 22.32 -8.69
C LYS A 213 -13.50 22.64 -9.92
N ARG A 214 -12.28 23.12 -9.73
CA ARG A 214 -11.36 23.48 -10.82
C ARG A 214 -10.90 22.30 -11.70
N VAL A 215 -10.94 21.06 -11.19
CA VAL A 215 -10.53 19.85 -11.95
C VAL A 215 -11.67 19.25 -12.75
N TYR A 216 -12.91 19.66 -12.48
CA TYR A 216 -14.09 19.26 -13.24
C TYR A 216 -14.19 20.07 -14.55
N PRO A 217 -14.45 19.41 -15.69
CA PRO A 217 -14.74 20.12 -16.93
C PRO A 217 -15.94 21.06 -16.74
N ALA A 218 -15.86 22.27 -17.30
CA ALA A 218 -16.98 23.19 -17.38
C ALA A 218 -17.84 22.84 -18.60
N PHE A 219 -19.15 22.92 -18.45
CA PHE A 219 -20.14 22.77 -19.51
C PHE A 219 -20.86 24.10 -19.72
#